data_3378cb098f2b9c7421635df8ff2ca39b
#
_entry.id   3378cb098f2b9c7421635df8ff2ca39b
#
_cell.length_a   1.000
_cell.length_b   1.000
_cell.length_c   1.000
_cell.angle_alpha   90.00
_cell.angle_beta   90.00
_cell.angle_gamma   90.00
#
_symmetry.space_group_name_H-M   'P 1'
#
loop_
_entity.id
_entity.type
_entity.pdbx_description
1 polymer ?
#
loop_
_entity_poly.entity_id
_entity_poly.type
_entity_poly.pdbx_seq_one_letter_code
_entity_poly.pdbx_strand_id
1 'polypeptide(L)'
;MNNIYWYFLLISFFVNSQKIEFPIDTLVRTVHETAINGKKINYQAEVGMQPVWDEDGLPIASLFYTYYTRLNNISKNDLKNRPLIVSFNGGPGSGSLWMHIGYTGPKILKIDKEGFPIQPYGVKENPFSIIDVADIVFVNPVNTGFSRMIKNKDGEYPDREKFFGINADIKYLGSWINSFVSRKIDGNLPNT
;
A
#
# COMPACT_ATOMS: atom_id res chain seq x y z
N MET A 1 -40.27 -57.50 10.25
CA MET A 1 -39.73 -56.32 10.92
C MET A 1 -38.44 -55.99 10.22
N ASN A 2 -38.45 -55.02 9.30
CA ASN A 2 -37.28 -54.64 8.47
C ASN A 2 -36.50 -53.52 9.16
N ASN A 3 -35.28 -53.80 9.58
CA ASN A 3 -34.36 -52.81 10.11
C ASN A 3 -33.67 -52.12 8.93
N ILE A 4 -34.06 -50.89 8.65
CA ILE A 4 -33.39 -49.99 7.69
C ILE A 4 -32.23 -49.32 8.43
N TYR A 5 -31.01 -49.71 8.16
CA TYR A 5 -29.80 -49.02 8.63
C TYR A 5 -29.55 -47.83 7.73
N TRP A 6 -29.65 -46.60 8.29
CA TRP A 6 -29.26 -45.36 7.66
C TRP A 6 -27.73 -45.25 7.76
N TYR A 7 -27.03 -45.45 6.65
CA TYR A 7 -25.61 -45.10 6.53
C TYR A 7 -25.49 -43.60 6.30
N PHE A 8 -25.10 -42.85 7.32
CA PHE A 8 -24.66 -41.47 7.18
C PHE A 8 -23.30 -41.49 6.48
N LEU A 9 -23.28 -41.13 5.22
CA LEU A 9 -22.06 -40.94 4.45
C LEU A 9 -21.47 -39.56 4.83
N LEU A 10 -20.51 -39.54 5.77
CA LEU A 10 -19.72 -38.37 6.12
C LEU A 10 -18.76 -38.07 4.94
N ILE A 11 -19.19 -37.21 4.04
CA ILE A 11 -18.30 -36.63 3.01
C ILE A 11 -17.45 -35.59 3.71
N SER A 12 -16.22 -35.97 4.02
CA SER A 12 -15.18 -35.05 4.47
C SER A 12 -14.78 -34.17 3.29
N PHE A 13 -15.27 -32.93 3.24
CA PHE A 13 -14.74 -31.91 2.35
C PHE A 13 -13.34 -31.57 2.83
N PHE A 14 -12.32 -32.05 2.13
CA PHE A 14 -10.98 -31.51 2.27
C PHE A 14 -10.99 -30.09 1.68
N VAL A 15 -11.17 -29.10 2.54
CA VAL A 15 -10.94 -27.72 2.17
C VAL A 15 -9.42 -27.56 2.04
N ASN A 16 -8.93 -27.63 0.82
CA ASN A 16 -7.57 -27.19 0.51
C ASN A 16 -7.53 -25.67 0.74
N SER A 17 -7.09 -25.25 1.92
CA SER A 17 -6.74 -23.87 2.17
C SER A 17 -5.54 -23.53 1.29
N GLN A 18 -5.78 -22.88 0.18
CA GLN A 18 -4.69 -22.31 -0.62
C GLN A 18 -3.97 -21.28 0.26
N LYS A 19 -2.70 -21.55 0.53
CA LYS A 19 -1.83 -20.64 1.24
C LYS A 19 -1.62 -19.43 0.33
N ILE A 20 -2.30 -18.33 0.60
CA ILE A 20 -2.10 -17.09 -0.13
C ILE A 20 -0.72 -16.56 0.27
N GLU A 21 0.26 -16.73 -0.62
CA GLU A 21 1.57 -16.10 -0.47
C GLU A 21 1.46 -14.66 -0.97
N PHE A 22 1.65 -13.70 -0.07
CA PHE A 22 1.73 -12.30 -0.45
C PHE A 22 3.08 -12.04 -1.12
N PRO A 23 3.11 -11.37 -2.28
CA PRO A 23 4.36 -11.05 -2.94
C PRO A 23 5.20 -10.12 -2.05
N ILE A 24 6.50 -10.40 -1.98
CA ILE A 24 7.45 -9.63 -1.16
C ILE A 24 7.82 -8.33 -1.85
N ASP A 25 8.00 -8.37 -3.16
CA ASP A 25 8.42 -7.25 -4.00
C ASP A 25 7.68 -7.34 -5.34
N THR A 26 6.75 -6.43 -5.57
CA THR A 26 5.95 -6.38 -6.81
C THR A 26 5.34 -5.00 -6.98
N LEU A 27 4.96 -4.68 -8.19
CA LEU A 27 4.25 -3.45 -8.49
C LEU A 27 3.33 -3.60 -9.70
N VAL A 28 2.27 -2.79 -9.71
CA VAL A 28 1.38 -2.60 -10.86
C VAL A 28 1.25 -1.11 -11.12
N ARG A 29 1.24 -0.69 -12.38
CA ARG A 29 1.07 0.70 -12.80
C ARG A 29 -0.16 0.87 -13.65
N THR A 30 -0.85 1.99 -13.42
CA THR A 30 -1.99 2.43 -14.22
C THR A 30 -1.90 3.93 -14.46
N VAL A 31 -2.47 4.40 -15.57
CA VAL A 31 -2.52 5.83 -15.90
C VAL A 31 -3.95 6.32 -15.76
N HIS A 32 -4.09 7.47 -15.14
CA HIS A 32 -5.38 8.09 -14.84
C HIS A 32 -5.34 9.59 -15.16
N GLU A 33 -6.54 10.18 -15.13
CA GLU A 33 -6.76 11.60 -15.29
C GLU A 33 -7.59 12.12 -14.11
N THR A 34 -7.32 13.34 -13.69
CA THR A 34 -8.12 14.09 -12.72
C THR A 34 -8.16 15.57 -13.08
N ALA A 35 -9.05 16.33 -12.46
CA ALA A 35 -9.11 17.78 -12.60
C ALA A 35 -8.88 18.46 -11.25
N ILE A 36 -7.87 19.31 -11.17
CA ILE A 36 -7.55 20.10 -9.98
C ILE A 36 -7.54 21.56 -10.38
N ASN A 37 -8.32 22.39 -9.68
CA ASN A 37 -8.49 23.82 -9.99
C ASN A 37 -8.80 24.09 -11.49
N GLY A 38 -9.63 23.25 -12.10
CA GLY A 38 -10.03 23.35 -13.50
C GLY A 38 -8.94 22.90 -14.49
N LYS A 39 -7.79 22.45 -14.05
CA LYS A 39 -6.71 21.95 -14.91
C LYS A 39 -6.72 20.43 -14.97
N LYS A 40 -6.68 19.90 -16.18
CA LYS A 40 -6.53 18.46 -16.45
C LYS A 40 -5.12 18.00 -16.08
N ILE A 41 -5.03 16.98 -15.23
CA ILE A 41 -3.77 16.39 -14.78
C ILE A 41 -3.81 14.90 -15.08
N ASN A 42 -2.87 14.43 -15.90
CA ASN A 42 -2.61 13.01 -16.08
C ASN A 42 -1.59 12.56 -15.04
N TYR A 43 -1.87 11.45 -14.39
CA TYR A 43 -0.98 10.89 -13.38
C TYR A 43 -0.88 9.37 -13.49
N GLN A 44 0.25 8.85 -13.06
CA GLN A 44 0.45 7.43 -12.87
C GLN A 44 0.14 7.08 -11.42
N ALA A 45 -0.64 6.02 -11.23
CA ALA A 45 -0.78 5.33 -9.97
C ALA A 45 0.07 4.06 -10.03
N GLU A 46 0.95 3.89 -9.06
CA GLU A 46 1.73 2.69 -8.86
C GLU A 46 1.34 2.09 -7.52
N VAL A 47 0.93 0.83 -7.52
CA VAL A 47 0.61 0.07 -6.31
C VAL A 47 1.58 -1.08 -6.21
N GLY A 48 2.17 -1.28 -5.05
CA GLY A 48 3.17 -2.32 -4.91
C GLY A 48 3.42 -2.77 -3.48
N MET A 49 4.29 -3.76 -3.42
CA MET A 49 4.89 -4.27 -2.20
C MET A 49 6.40 -4.03 -2.29
N GLN A 50 7.01 -3.52 -1.23
CA GLN A 50 8.46 -3.34 -1.17
C GLN A 50 9.00 -3.84 0.16
N PRO A 51 10.06 -4.67 0.14
CA PRO A 51 10.62 -5.24 1.35
C PRO A 51 11.33 -4.22 2.23
N VAL A 52 11.32 -4.51 3.53
CA VAL A 52 12.25 -3.99 4.54
C VAL A 52 13.31 -5.06 4.76
N TRP A 53 14.57 -4.66 4.71
CA TRP A 53 15.72 -5.54 4.87
C TRP A 53 16.33 -5.36 6.25
N ASP A 54 16.82 -6.45 6.82
CA ASP A 54 17.66 -6.39 8.03
C ASP A 54 19.12 -6.07 7.70
N GLU A 55 19.98 -6.10 8.72
CA GLU A 55 21.40 -5.82 8.59
C GLU A 55 22.17 -6.91 7.81
N ASP A 56 21.61 -8.11 7.73
CA ASP A 56 22.15 -9.25 6.96
C ASP A 56 21.64 -9.28 5.52
N GLY A 57 20.81 -8.32 5.11
CA GLY A 57 20.21 -8.24 3.78
C GLY A 57 19.08 -9.24 3.57
N LEU A 58 18.43 -9.73 4.64
CA LEU A 58 17.27 -10.60 4.55
C LEU A 58 15.99 -9.78 4.64
N PRO A 59 14.95 -10.11 3.85
CA PRO A 59 13.67 -9.41 3.92
C PRO A 59 12.91 -9.84 5.20
N ILE A 60 12.64 -8.88 6.08
CA ILE A 60 11.94 -9.10 7.36
C ILE A 60 10.50 -8.62 7.39
N ALA A 61 10.13 -7.75 6.45
CA ALA A 61 8.75 -7.31 6.22
C ALA A 61 8.57 -6.91 4.76
N SER A 62 7.33 -6.84 4.31
CA SER A 62 6.97 -6.25 3.02
C SER A 62 5.89 -5.21 3.25
N LEU A 63 6.13 -3.98 2.81
CA LEU A 63 5.22 -2.85 2.98
C LEU A 63 4.44 -2.58 1.70
N PHE A 64 3.13 -2.54 1.85
CA PHE A 64 2.22 -2.11 0.80
C PHE A 64 2.27 -0.59 0.67
N TYR A 65 2.35 -0.12 -0.58
CA TYR A 65 2.31 1.31 -0.88
C TYR A 65 1.45 1.62 -2.10
N THR A 66 0.98 2.86 -2.17
CA THR A 66 0.39 3.47 -3.35
C THR A 66 1.12 4.77 -3.63
N TYR A 67 1.71 4.89 -4.83
CA TYR A 67 2.50 6.04 -5.25
C TYR A 67 1.83 6.72 -6.45
N TYR A 68 1.68 8.04 -6.36
CA TYR A 68 1.13 8.87 -7.41
C TYR A 68 2.17 9.86 -7.90
N THR A 69 2.36 9.90 -9.22
CA THR A 69 3.25 10.84 -9.89
C THR A 69 2.57 11.48 -11.09
N ARG A 70 2.79 12.77 -11.27
CA ARG A 70 2.21 13.52 -12.38
C ARG A 70 2.96 13.24 -13.68
N LEU A 71 2.24 13.10 -14.81
CA LEU A 71 2.79 12.75 -16.12
C LEU A 71 2.84 13.88 -17.12
N ASN A 72 1.97 14.88 -17.06
CA ASN A 72 1.83 15.91 -18.10
C ASN A 72 2.08 17.33 -17.61
N ASN A 73 2.37 18.22 -18.56
CA ASN A 73 2.59 19.64 -18.34
C ASN A 73 3.69 19.97 -17.34
N ILE A 74 4.73 19.14 -17.32
CA ILE A 74 5.90 19.33 -16.46
C ILE A 74 7.13 19.26 -17.35
N SER A 75 8.00 20.28 -17.24
CA SER A 75 9.30 20.21 -17.90
C SER A 75 10.17 19.10 -17.29
N LYS A 76 11.16 18.60 -18.06
CA LYS A 76 12.10 17.59 -17.52
C LYS A 76 12.84 18.10 -16.27
N ASN A 77 13.01 19.40 -16.16
CA ASN A 77 13.67 20.03 -15.02
C ASN A 77 12.75 20.07 -13.79
N ASP A 78 11.46 20.34 -14.01
CA ASP A 78 10.48 20.35 -12.93
C ASP A 78 10.19 18.94 -12.41
N LEU A 79 10.22 17.91 -13.28
CA LEU A 79 10.10 16.51 -12.86
C LEU A 79 11.20 16.10 -11.87
N LYS A 80 12.44 16.58 -12.08
CA LYS A 80 13.57 16.28 -11.19
C LYS A 80 13.48 17.00 -9.84
N ASN A 81 12.78 18.13 -9.81
CA ASN A 81 12.68 19.01 -8.66
C ASN A 81 11.33 18.88 -7.93
N ARG A 82 10.44 17.98 -8.37
CA ARG A 82 9.16 17.78 -7.68
C ARG A 82 9.37 17.20 -6.29
N PRO A 83 8.78 17.80 -5.25
CA PRO A 83 8.81 17.22 -3.91
C PRO A 83 8.15 15.84 -3.90
N LEU A 84 8.72 14.93 -3.13
CA LEU A 84 8.07 13.65 -2.77
C LEU A 84 7.55 13.75 -1.35
N ILE A 85 6.25 13.53 -1.19
CA ILE A 85 5.61 13.45 0.12
C ILE A 85 5.44 11.97 0.48
N VAL A 86 5.97 11.57 1.63
CA VAL A 86 5.73 10.26 2.21
C VAL A 86 4.65 10.40 3.28
N SER A 87 3.55 9.70 3.08
CA SER A 87 2.37 9.79 3.94
C SER A 87 2.02 8.42 4.55
N PHE A 88 1.83 8.38 5.83
CA PHE A 88 1.39 7.19 6.55
C PHE A 88 0.53 7.57 7.76
N ASN A 89 -0.40 6.69 8.11
CA ASN A 89 -1.24 6.87 9.29
C ASN A 89 -0.46 6.50 10.55
N GLY A 90 -0.63 7.30 11.57
CA GLY A 90 -0.22 6.97 12.93
C GLY A 90 -1.33 6.25 13.70
N GLY A 91 -1.11 6.10 15.02
CA GLY A 91 -2.00 5.33 15.91
C GLY A 91 -1.78 3.83 15.68
N PRO A 92 -1.26 3.07 16.63
CA PRO A 92 -0.80 1.72 16.34
C PRO A 92 -1.91 0.89 15.68
N GLY A 93 -1.59 0.28 14.51
CA GLY A 93 -2.47 -0.61 13.79
C GLY A 93 -3.33 0.02 12.67
N SER A 94 -3.21 1.31 12.38
CA SER A 94 -3.94 1.95 11.28
C SER A 94 -3.17 1.89 9.95
N GLY A 95 -3.80 1.35 8.91
CA GLY A 95 -3.35 1.52 7.52
C GLY A 95 -3.56 2.95 7.03
N SER A 96 -2.82 3.35 6.00
CA SER A 96 -2.79 4.74 5.48
C SER A 96 -4.02 5.13 4.65
N LEU A 97 -5.13 4.41 4.79
CA LEU A 97 -6.37 4.60 4.05
C LEU A 97 -6.93 6.01 4.18
N TRP A 98 -6.96 6.55 5.42
CA TRP A 98 -7.54 7.88 5.68
C TRP A 98 -6.70 8.99 5.08
N MET A 99 -5.39 8.91 5.19
CA MET A 99 -4.49 9.87 4.54
C MET A 99 -4.60 9.79 3.02
N HIS A 100 -4.82 8.58 2.47
CA HIS A 100 -4.90 8.32 1.05
C HIS A 100 -6.23 8.79 0.45
N ILE A 101 -7.31 8.01 0.63
CA ILE A 101 -8.62 8.28 0.01
C ILE A 101 -9.55 9.11 0.88
N GLY A 102 -9.15 9.44 2.09
CA GLY A 102 -9.87 10.38 2.94
C GLY A 102 -9.46 11.84 2.71
N TYR A 103 -8.20 12.09 2.29
CA TYR A 103 -7.63 13.44 2.33
C TYR A 103 -6.89 13.88 1.07
N THR A 104 -5.69 13.32 0.80
CA THR A 104 -4.69 13.96 -0.06
C THR A 104 -4.51 13.27 -1.41
N GLY A 105 -5.03 12.07 -1.58
CA GLY A 105 -4.99 11.33 -2.85
C GLY A 105 -5.76 12.04 -3.97
N PRO A 106 -5.54 11.65 -5.24
CA PRO A 106 -6.26 12.22 -6.38
C PRO A 106 -7.75 11.87 -6.39
N LYS A 107 -8.17 10.87 -5.65
CA LYS A 107 -9.56 10.48 -5.42
C LYS A 107 -9.85 10.45 -3.92
N ILE A 108 -11.07 10.86 -3.54
CA ILE A 108 -11.55 10.81 -2.15
C ILE A 108 -12.87 10.07 -2.05
N LEU A 109 -13.16 9.54 -0.86
CA LEU A 109 -14.41 8.86 -0.55
C LEU A 109 -15.61 9.80 -0.77
N LYS A 110 -16.72 9.23 -1.25
CA LYS A 110 -18.03 9.90 -1.28
C LYS A 110 -18.65 9.80 0.10
N ILE A 111 -18.44 10.82 0.92
CA ILE A 111 -19.03 10.98 2.24
C ILE A 111 -19.76 12.31 2.35
N ASP A 112 -20.76 12.38 3.23
CA ASP A 112 -21.45 13.64 3.59
C ASP A 112 -20.63 14.47 4.60
N LYS A 113 -21.22 15.55 5.10
CA LYS A 113 -20.56 16.45 6.04
C LYS A 113 -20.34 15.81 7.42
N GLU A 114 -21.16 14.86 7.78
CA GLU A 114 -21.11 14.09 9.01
C GLU A 114 -20.15 12.88 8.92
N GLY A 115 -19.62 12.57 7.70
CA GLY A 115 -18.68 11.48 7.45
C GLY A 115 -19.33 10.16 7.05
N PHE A 116 -20.64 10.14 6.78
CA PHE A 116 -21.34 8.93 6.36
C PHE A 116 -21.21 8.70 4.83
N PRO A 117 -21.11 7.43 4.39
CA PRO A 117 -21.02 7.12 2.97
C PRO A 117 -22.29 7.50 2.21
N ILE A 118 -22.12 8.16 1.06
CA ILE A 118 -23.23 8.55 0.16
C ILE A 118 -23.38 7.52 -0.96
N GLN A 119 -24.62 7.09 -1.23
CA GLN A 119 -24.93 6.21 -2.36
C GLN A 119 -24.92 6.97 -3.71
N PRO A 120 -24.50 6.32 -4.83
CA PRO A 120 -23.80 5.05 -4.87
C PRO A 120 -22.42 5.15 -4.25
N TYR A 121 -22.07 4.15 -3.42
CA TYR A 121 -20.79 4.12 -2.71
C TYR A 121 -19.61 4.16 -3.69
N GLY A 122 -18.52 4.78 -3.29
CA GLY A 122 -17.33 4.87 -4.11
C GLY A 122 -16.46 6.09 -3.81
N VAL A 123 -15.63 6.42 -4.78
CA VAL A 123 -14.74 7.59 -4.73
C VAL A 123 -15.17 8.65 -5.75
N LYS A 124 -14.76 9.88 -5.52
CA LYS A 124 -14.91 11.02 -6.44
C LYS A 124 -13.57 11.71 -6.63
N GLU A 125 -13.48 12.57 -7.64
CA GLU A 125 -12.31 13.43 -7.84
C GLU A 125 -12.05 14.28 -6.59
N ASN A 126 -10.76 14.45 -6.27
CA ASN A 126 -10.32 15.30 -5.18
C ASN A 126 -9.81 16.64 -5.75
N PRO A 127 -10.59 17.72 -5.71
CA PRO A 127 -10.15 19.02 -6.22
C PRO A 127 -9.02 19.65 -5.39
N PHE A 128 -8.74 19.11 -4.21
CA PHE A 128 -7.70 19.56 -3.27
C PHE A 128 -6.50 18.61 -3.20
N SER A 129 -6.41 17.67 -4.15
CA SER A 129 -5.26 16.77 -4.19
C SER A 129 -3.97 17.54 -4.41
N ILE A 130 -2.93 17.13 -3.70
CA ILE A 130 -1.60 17.75 -3.79
C ILE A 130 -0.79 17.30 -4.99
N ILE A 131 -1.34 16.41 -5.85
CA ILE A 131 -0.63 15.87 -7.02
C ILE A 131 -0.31 16.94 -8.07
N ASP A 132 -0.91 18.11 -8.02
CA ASP A 132 -0.55 19.22 -8.88
C ASP A 132 0.81 19.83 -8.54
N VAL A 133 1.26 19.75 -7.28
CA VAL A 133 2.50 20.38 -6.78
C VAL A 133 3.55 19.38 -6.31
N ALA A 134 3.19 18.17 -5.92
CA ALA A 134 4.09 17.15 -5.37
C ALA A 134 3.71 15.75 -5.84
N ASP A 135 4.68 14.84 -5.87
CA ASP A 135 4.41 13.42 -5.92
C ASP A 135 4.16 12.89 -4.51
N ILE A 136 3.36 11.85 -4.36
CA ILE A 136 2.99 11.35 -3.04
C ILE A 136 2.97 9.82 -2.99
N VAL A 137 3.59 9.27 -1.95
CA VAL A 137 3.49 7.85 -1.63
C VAL A 137 2.79 7.64 -0.29
N PHE A 138 1.78 6.80 -0.30
CA PHE A 138 1.08 6.31 0.88
C PHE A 138 1.62 4.93 1.21
N VAL A 139 2.25 4.78 2.36
CA VAL A 139 2.79 3.50 2.81
C VAL A 139 2.03 3.01 4.03
N ASN A 140 1.67 1.74 4.05
CA ASN A 140 1.10 1.10 5.23
C ASN A 140 2.23 0.63 6.14
N PRO A 141 2.30 1.08 7.40
CA PRO A 141 3.24 0.54 8.38
C PRO A 141 3.10 -0.99 8.53
N VAL A 142 4.12 -1.65 9.05
CA VAL A 142 4.13 -3.11 9.25
C VAL A 142 2.87 -3.60 9.98
N ASN A 143 2.29 -4.69 9.49
CA ASN A 143 1.05 -5.30 9.98
C ASN A 143 -0.20 -4.40 9.93
N THR A 144 -0.17 -3.35 9.11
CA THR A 144 -1.36 -2.56 8.77
C THR A 144 -1.74 -2.75 7.31
N GLY A 145 -3.01 -2.60 6.97
CA GLY A 145 -3.50 -2.81 5.61
C GLY A 145 -3.00 -4.13 5.02
N PHE A 146 -2.26 -4.08 3.91
CA PHE A 146 -1.67 -5.25 3.24
C PHE A 146 -0.20 -5.51 3.62
N SER A 147 0.41 -4.66 4.45
CA SER A 147 1.79 -4.84 4.90
C SER A 147 1.91 -5.99 5.91
N ARG A 148 2.95 -6.80 5.79
CA ARG A 148 3.14 -8.01 6.61
C ARG A 148 4.60 -8.19 6.98
N MET A 149 4.84 -8.78 8.16
CA MET A 149 6.13 -9.37 8.50
C MET A 149 6.37 -10.61 7.64
N ILE A 150 7.62 -10.88 7.32
CA ILE A 150 8.07 -12.04 6.54
C ILE A 150 8.72 -13.04 7.51
N LYS A 151 8.38 -14.30 7.38
CA LYS A 151 9.01 -15.38 8.12
C LYS A 151 10.40 -15.67 7.58
N ASN A 152 11.32 -16.01 8.47
CA ASN A 152 12.62 -16.54 8.12
C ASN A 152 12.53 -17.97 7.51
N LYS A 153 13.65 -18.55 7.17
CA LYS A 153 13.73 -19.90 6.60
C LYS A 153 13.21 -21.01 7.53
N ASP A 154 13.26 -20.75 8.84
CA ASP A 154 12.80 -21.68 9.89
C ASP A 154 11.29 -21.52 10.17
N GLY A 155 10.63 -20.59 9.48
CA GLY A 155 9.22 -20.33 9.60
C GLY A 155 8.84 -19.41 10.76
N GLU A 156 9.80 -18.72 11.35
CA GLU A 156 9.62 -17.81 12.47
C GLU A 156 9.48 -16.37 12.00
N TYR A 157 8.65 -15.60 12.69
CA TYR A 157 8.56 -14.17 12.47
C TYR A 157 9.71 -13.44 13.18
N PRO A 158 10.19 -12.31 12.63
CA PRO A 158 11.14 -11.45 13.32
C PRO A 158 10.53 -10.91 14.63
N ASP A 159 11.39 -10.57 15.58
CA ASP A 159 10.96 -10.00 16.83
C ASP A 159 10.10 -8.77 16.64
N ARG A 160 9.01 -8.70 17.38
CA ARG A 160 8.06 -7.58 17.30
C ARG A 160 8.70 -6.24 17.65
N GLU A 161 9.68 -6.22 18.53
CA GLU A 161 10.44 -5.03 18.93
C GLU A 161 11.14 -4.34 17.75
N LYS A 162 11.40 -5.06 16.64
CA LYS A 162 11.96 -4.48 15.40
C LYS A 162 10.98 -3.55 14.68
N PHE A 163 9.67 -3.64 14.98
CA PHE A 163 8.62 -2.93 14.23
C PHE A 163 7.64 -2.14 15.11
N PHE A 164 7.64 -2.36 16.42
CA PHE A 164 6.63 -1.72 17.30
C PHE A 164 7.31 -0.89 18.37
N GLY A 165 7.13 0.40 18.27
CA GLY A 165 7.69 1.41 19.15
C GLY A 165 8.30 2.56 18.35
N ILE A 166 8.43 3.73 18.95
CA ILE A 166 8.85 4.96 18.27
C ILE A 166 10.19 4.78 17.54
N ASN A 167 11.19 4.24 18.22
CA ASN A 167 12.53 4.06 17.64
C ASN A 167 12.53 2.99 16.54
N ALA A 168 11.74 1.93 16.69
CA ALA A 168 11.59 0.89 15.71
C ALA A 168 10.91 1.43 14.44
N ASP A 169 9.81 2.18 14.58
CA ASP A 169 9.12 2.84 13.47
C ASP A 169 10.04 3.77 12.70
N ILE A 170 10.83 4.60 13.40
CA ILE A 170 11.80 5.49 12.75
C ILE A 170 12.84 4.69 11.96
N LYS A 171 13.37 3.59 12.54
CA LYS A 171 14.41 2.79 11.92
C LYS A 171 13.93 2.09 10.65
N TYR A 172 12.85 1.30 10.73
CA TYR A 172 12.41 0.52 9.57
C TYR A 172 11.73 1.37 8.50
N LEU A 173 10.90 2.36 8.87
CA LEU A 173 10.28 3.27 7.89
C LEU A 173 11.33 4.16 7.22
N GLY A 174 12.30 4.67 7.98
CA GLY A 174 13.41 5.44 7.42
C GLY A 174 14.23 4.63 6.42
N SER A 175 14.57 3.37 6.73
CA SER A 175 15.23 2.45 5.81
C SER A 175 14.39 2.17 4.56
N TRP A 176 13.10 1.92 4.73
CA TRP A 176 12.16 1.71 3.63
C TRP A 176 12.08 2.94 2.71
N ILE A 177 11.92 4.15 3.28
CA ILE A 177 11.87 5.41 2.54
C ILE A 177 13.15 5.60 1.73
N ASN A 178 14.31 5.41 2.34
CA ASN A 178 15.59 5.53 1.64
C ASN A 178 15.68 4.56 0.46
N SER A 179 15.32 3.31 0.66
CA SER A 179 15.27 2.30 -0.41
C SER A 179 14.26 2.65 -1.49
N PHE A 180 13.07 3.16 -1.13
CA PHE A 180 12.05 3.58 -2.08
C PHE A 180 12.55 4.74 -2.96
N VAL A 181 13.13 5.76 -2.35
CA VAL A 181 13.67 6.94 -3.06
C VAL A 181 14.81 6.53 -4.00
N SER A 182 15.76 5.71 -3.54
CA SER A 182 16.85 5.20 -4.37
C SER A 182 16.34 4.43 -5.58
N ARG A 183 15.38 3.54 -5.41
CA ARG A 183 14.74 2.81 -6.52
C ARG A 183 14.09 3.74 -7.55
N LYS A 184 13.48 4.85 -7.10
CA LYS A 184 12.85 5.82 -8.00
C LYS A 184 13.88 6.67 -8.78
N ILE A 185 14.99 7.04 -8.16
CA ILE A 185 16.07 7.81 -8.79
C ILE A 185 16.83 6.95 -9.79
N ASP A 186 17.19 5.73 -9.39
CA ASP A 186 18.04 4.85 -10.20
C ASP A 186 17.30 4.13 -11.32
N GLY A 187 15.97 4.24 -11.36
CA GLY A 187 15.15 3.51 -12.33
C GLY A 187 15.18 1.98 -12.13
N ASN A 188 15.78 1.50 -11.04
CA ASN A 188 15.86 0.09 -10.68
C ASN A 188 14.50 -0.38 -10.14
N LEU A 189 13.65 -0.79 -11.07
CA LEU A 189 12.35 -1.40 -10.76
C LEU A 189 12.52 -2.91 -10.69
N PRO A 190 11.76 -3.61 -9.80
CA PRO A 190 11.69 -5.05 -9.87
C PRO A 190 11.29 -5.46 -11.28
N ASN A 191 11.98 -6.43 -11.84
CA ASN A 191 11.61 -7.02 -13.12
C ASN A 191 10.21 -7.62 -12.98
N THR A 192 9.28 -7.13 -13.80
CA THR A 192 7.93 -7.67 -13.94
C THR A 192 7.95 -9.03 -14.58
#